data_ad2ddb24206728a7fb67445d19c70692
#
_entry.id   ad2ddb24206728a7fb67445d19c70692
#
_cell.length_a   1.000
_cell.length_b   1.000
_cell.length_c   1.000
_cell.angle_alpha   90.00
_cell.angle_beta   90.00
_cell.angle_gamma   90.00
#
_symmetry.space_group_name_H-M   'P 1'
#
loop_
_entity.id
_entity.type
_entity.pdbx_description
1 polymer ?
#
loop_
_entity_poly.entity_id
_entity_poly.type
_entity_poly.pdbx_seq_one_letter_code
_entity_poly.pdbx_strand_id
1 'polypeptide(L)'
;TPLLRVVIYDGEADENILNRIHSKISGRPNAVLIHYDEVIRNGKQNMVGPAPTQGKDVACIMYTSGSTGKPKGVILTNDNLIATIASVTMLLKPYLNQSDSYLAYLPLAHILEFVVECYMMYYGIAIGYGRVKTLTSNSVRKCEGDLVAFRPTLLVGVPAVWELIRKGIVSKVQAASATKKKLFDMSMWAKSNNIPLFKQFAESVVFKSVRAQTGGRIRYALSGGAPIARETHQFLNTALTTIIQGSVSY
;
A
#
# COMPACT_ATOMS: atom_id res chain seq x y z
N THR A 1 26.92 0.73 -18.89
CA THR A 1 26.52 -0.18 -19.98
C THR A 1 26.71 0.51 -21.33
N PRO A 2 27.33 -0.13 -22.34
CA PRO A 2 27.56 0.48 -23.66
C PRO A 2 26.28 0.82 -24.43
N LEU A 3 25.14 0.26 -24.04
CA LEU A 3 23.84 0.47 -24.69
C LEU A 3 23.01 1.65 -24.11
N LEU A 4 23.43 2.23 -22.96
CA LEU A 4 22.74 3.35 -22.35
C LEU A 4 22.89 4.62 -23.20
N ARG A 5 21.79 5.10 -23.78
CA ARG A 5 21.75 6.30 -24.65
C ARG A 5 20.99 7.47 -24.04
N VAL A 6 20.02 7.19 -23.17
CA VAL A 6 19.19 8.22 -22.56
C VAL A 6 19.25 8.09 -21.07
N VAL A 7 19.54 9.19 -20.39
CA VAL A 7 19.43 9.32 -18.93
C VAL A 7 18.40 10.39 -18.65
N ILE A 8 17.32 10.02 -17.98
CA ILE A 8 16.26 10.92 -17.55
C ILE A 8 16.43 11.15 -16.06
N TYR A 9 16.38 12.41 -15.63
CA TYR A 9 16.41 12.77 -14.20
C TYR A 9 15.19 13.62 -13.85
N ASP A 10 14.78 13.57 -12.58
CA ASP A 10 13.62 14.27 -12.04
C ASP A 10 14.03 15.09 -10.82
N GLY A 11 13.38 16.25 -10.63
CA GLY A 11 13.67 17.18 -9.54
C GLY A 11 14.96 17.96 -9.70
N GLU A 12 15.33 18.70 -8.64
CA GLU A 12 16.57 19.45 -8.57
C GLU A 12 17.76 18.49 -8.46
N ALA A 13 18.67 18.54 -9.39
CA ALA A 13 19.90 17.75 -9.37
C ALA A 13 21.13 18.65 -9.25
N ASP A 14 22.11 18.21 -8.47
CA ASP A 14 23.39 18.88 -8.31
C ASP A 14 24.13 18.93 -9.67
N GLU A 15 24.53 20.14 -10.08
CA GLU A 15 25.25 20.38 -11.34
C GLU A 15 26.49 19.51 -11.49
N ASN A 16 27.21 19.25 -10.41
CA ASN A 16 28.40 18.39 -10.45
C ASN A 16 28.02 16.95 -10.81
N ILE A 17 26.87 16.47 -10.32
CA ILE A 17 26.36 15.13 -10.66
C ILE A 17 25.96 15.10 -12.14
N LEU A 18 25.22 16.10 -12.61
CA LEU A 18 24.82 16.21 -14.01
C LEU A 18 26.02 16.26 -14.96
N ASN A 19 27.04 17.07 -14.63
CA ASN A 19 28.27 17.18 -15.40
C ASN A 19 29.06 15.86 -15.43
N ARG A 20 29.10 15.14 -14.32
CA ARG A 20 29.75 13.80 -14.26
C ARG A 20 29.00 12.76 -15.08
N ILE A 21 27.67 12.81 -15.11
CA ILE A 21 26.87 11.93 -15.96
C ILE A 21 27.09 12.31 -17.42
N HIS A 22 26.98 13.60 -17.76
CA HIS A 22 27.18 14.10 -19.10
C HIS A 22 28.57 13.70 -19.66
N SER A 23 29.65 13.88 -18.89
CA SER A 23 30.99 13.46 -19.30
C SER A 23 31.12 11.96 -19.57
N LYS A 24 30.35 11.12 -18.87
CA LYS A 24 30.35 9.66 -19.08
C LYS A 24 29.56 9.19 -20.29
N ILE A 25 28.62 9.99 -20.77
CA ILE A 25 27.77 9.65 -21.92
C ILE A 25 28.12 10.43 -23.19
N SER A 26 28.80 11.57 -23.09
CA SER A 26 29.13 12.47 -24.22
C SER A 26 29.92 11.83 -25.34
N GLY A 27 30.68 10.78 -25.09
CA GLY A 27 31.38 9.99 -26.11
C GLY A 27 30.52 8.94 -26.84
N ARG A 28 29.21 8.89 -26.59
CA ARG A 28 28.30 7.88 -27.15
C ARG A 28 27.41 8.52 -28.21
N PRO A 29 27.25 7.88 -29.37
CA PRO A 29 26.37 8.43 -30.41
C PRO A 29 24.92 8.52 -29.90
N ASN A 30 24.33 9.71 -30.05
CA ASN A 30 22.96 10.03 -29.64
C ASN A 30 22.67 9.87 -28.14
N ALA A 31 23.69 10.03 -27.28
CA ALA A 31 23.46 10.00 -25.84
C ALA A 31 22.89 11.35 -25.36
N VAL A 32 21.81 11.27 -24.60
CA VAL A 32 21.06 12.43 -24.10
C VAL A 32 20.88 12.33 -22.58
N LEU A 33 21.15 13.46 -21.90
CA LEU A 33 20.75 13.69 -20.52
C LEU A 33 19.62 14.71 -20.53
N ILE A 34 18.44 14.31 -20.05
CA ILE A 34 17.22 15.11 -20.19
C ILE A 34 16.42 15.13 -18.89
N HIS A 35 15.87 16.31 -18.55
CA HIS A 35 14.95 16.45 -17.42
C HIS A 35 13.57 15.84 -17.74
N TYR A 36 12.93 15.25 -16.73
CA TYR A 36 11.63 14.59 -16.91
C TYR A 36 10.54 15.52 -17.50
N ASP A 37 10.47 16.78 -17.05
CA ASP A 37 9.52 17.75 -17.59
C ASP A 37 9.73 18.04 -19.09
N GLU A 38 10.99 17.95 -19.55
CA GLU A 38 11.29 18.11 -20.97
C GLU A 38 10.82 16.90 -21.77
N VAL A 39 10.93 15.68 -21.21
CA VAL A 39 10.35 14.47 -21.81
C VAL A 39 8.84 14.63 -21.99
N ILE A 40 8.14 15.13 -20.95
CA ILE A 40 6.70 15.39 -21.01
C ILE A 40 6.37 16.42 -22.08
N ARG A 41 7.13 17.52 -22.14
CA ARG A 41 6.93 18.60 -23.12
C ARG A 41 7.10 18.11 -24.54
N ASN A 42 8.19 17.36 -24.78
CA ASN A 42 8.47 16.77 -26.09
C ASN A 42 7.39 15.75 -26.49
N GLY A 43 6.89 14.94 -25.55
CA GLY A 43 5.80 14.01 -25.78
C GLY A 43 4.48 14.70 -26.16
N LYS A 44 4.16 15.84 -25.54
CA LYS A 44 2.97 16.64 -25.90
C LYS A 44 3.06 17.24 -27.29
N GLN A 45 4.26 17.58 -27.75
CA GLN A 45 4.49 18.11 -29.10
C GLN A 45 4.53 17.05 -30.19
N ASN A 46 4.90 15.82 -29.82
CA ASN A 46 5.06 14.68 -30.71
C ASN A 46 4.17 13.51 -30.26
N MET A 47 2.86 13.74 -30.26
CA MET A 47 1.89 12.72 -29.88
C MET A 47 1.95 11.51 -30.81
N VAL A 48 2.11 10.33 -30.22
CA VAL A 48 2.04 9.04 -30.92
C VAL A 48 0.87 8.22 -30.39
N GLY A 49 0.28 7.40 -31.23
CA GLY A 49 -0.77 6.47 -30.81
C GLY A 49 -0.25 5.42 -29.85
N PRO A 50 -1.12 4.83 -29.00
CA PRO A 50 -0.73 3.74 -28.13
C PRO A 50 -0.21 2.55 -28.94
N ALA A 51 0.91 1.98 -28.51
CA ALA A 51 1.39 0.72 -29.09
C ALA A 51 0.49 -0.41 -28.60
N PRO A 52 -0.08 -1.27 -29.48
CA PRO A 52 -0.87 -2.41 -29.08
C PRO A 52 0.00 -3.41 -28.31
N THR A 53 -0.48 -3.84 -27.16
CA THR A 53 0.20 -4.86 -26.34
C THR A 53 -0.57 -6.18 -26.41
N GLN A 54 0.15 -7.29 -26.35
CA GLN A 54 -0.42 -8.63 -26.32
C GLN A 54 -0.29 -9.24 -24.91
N GLY A 55 -1.09 -10.25 -24.63
CA GLY A 55 -1.06 -10.93 -23.33
C GLY A 55 0.31 -11.49 -22.95
N LYS A 56 1.07 -11.99 -23.93
CA LYS A 56 2.41 -12.56 -23.75
C LYS A 56 3.52 -11.51 -23.61
N ASP A 57 3.25 -10.24 -23.89
CA ASP A 57 4.26 -9.21 -23.75
C ASP A 57 4.62 -9.00 -22.29
N VAL A 58 5.89 -8.66 -22.05
CA VAL A 58 6.40 -8.38 -20.71
C VAL A 58 5.79 -7.08 -20.21
N ALA A 59 5.00 -7.17 -19.15
CA ALA A 59 4.45 -6.01 -18.48
C ALA A 59 5.48 -5.34 -17.56
N CYS A 60 6.16 -6.11 -16.73
CA CYS A 60 7.22 -5.62 -15.85
C CYS A 60 8.18 -6.73 -15.41
N ILE A 61 9.31 -6.32 -14.81
CA ILE A 61 10.25 -7.21 -14.14
C ILE A 61 10.34 -6.78 -12.69
N MET A 62 9.98 -7.67 -11.78
CA MET A 62 10.06 -7.42 -10.35
C MET A 62 11.17 -8.25 -9.70
N TYR A 63 12.02 -7.57 -8.93
CA TYR A 63 13.14 -8.22 -8.28
C TYR A 63 12.77 -8.80 -6.92
N THR A 64 13.20 -10.02 -6.68
CA THR A 64 13.11 -10.67 -5.37
C THR A 64 14.49 -10.84 -4.76
N SER A 65 14.57 -10.90 -3.44
CA SER A 65 15.84 -11.03 -2.68
C SER A 65 16.49 -12.42 -2.81
N GLY A 66 16.11 -13.25 -3.72
CA GLY A 66 16.67 -14.57 -4.03
C GLY A 66 17.32 -15.31 -2.84
N SER A 67 16.98 -16.56 -2.64
CA SER A 67 17.56 -17.43 -1.58
C SER A 67 19.10 -17.56 -1.64
N THR A 68 19.70 -17.23 -2.78
CA THR A 68 21.17 -17.30 -3.03
C THR A 68 21.90 -15.97 -2.84
N GLY A 69 21.25 -14.96 -2.26
CA GLY A 69 21.83 -13.63 -1.97
C GLY A 69 21.88 -12.67 -3.18
N LYS A 70 21.78 -13.14 -4.41
CA LYS A 70 21.69 -12.26 -5.60
C LYS A 70 20.22 -12.02 -5.96
N PRO A 71 19.80 -10.75 -6.17
CA PRO A 71 18.44 -10.45 -6.61
C PRO A 71 18.11 -11.15 -7.93
N LYS A 72 16.91 -11.73 -8.02
CA LYS A 72 16.39 -12.36 -9.24
C LYS A 72 15.25 -11.54 -9.79
N GLY A 73 15.28 -11.21 -11.07
CA GLY A 73 14.20 -10.52 -11.77
C GLY A 73 13.13 -11.54 -12.22
N VAL A 74 11.94 -11.43 -11.68
CA VAL A 74 10.77 -12.20 -12.11
C VAL A 74 10.08 -11.45 -13.23
N ILE A 75 9.95 -12.07 -14.38
CA ILE A 75 9.28 -11.52 -15.55
C ILE A 75 7.78 -11.74 -15.39
N LEU A 76 7.00 -10.66 -15.44
CA LEU A 76 5.55 -10.70 -15.42
C LEU A 76 5.00 -10.27 -16.77
N THR A 77 4.14 -11.07 -17.35
CA THR A 77 3.44 -10.75 -18.60
C THR A 77 2.09 -10.09 -18.33
N ASN A 78 1.50 -9.47 -19.34
CA ASN A 78 0.14 -8.93 -19.24
C ASN A 78 -0.87 -10.02 -18.87
N ASP A 79 -0.73 -11.24 -19.43
CA ASP A 79 -1.59 -12.38 -19.09
C ASP A 79 -1.51 -12.73 -17.60
N ASN A 80 -0.32 -12.69 -16.99
CA ASN A 80 -0.17 -12.95 -15.55
C ASN A 80 -0.94 -11.92 -14.72
N LEU A 81 -0.85 -10.63 -15.07
CA LEU A 81 -1.56 -9.57 -14.36
C LEU A 81 -3.07 -9.69 -14.53
N ILE A 82 -3.55 -9.91 -15.75
CA ILE A 82 -4.98 -10.05 -16.04
C ILE A 82 -5.56 -11.28 -15.33
N ALA A 83 -4.87 -12.43 -15.36
CA ALA A 83 -5.30 -13.63 -14.65
C ALA A 83 -5.38 -13.40 -13.12
N THR A 84 -4.40 -12.68 -12.56
CA THR A 84 -4.40 -12.32 -11.13
C THR A 84 -5.56 -11.41 -10.80
N ILE A 85 -5.80 -10.35 -11.58
CA ILE A 85 -6.93 -9.42 -11.39
C ILE A 85 -8.26 -10.16 -11.49
N ALA A 86 -8.42 -11.06 -12.48
CA ALA A 86 -9.61 -11.88 -12.63
C ALA A 86 -9.86 -12.76 -11.40
N SER A 87 -8.81 -13.43 -10.89
CA SER A 87 -8.90 -14.27 -9.68
C SER A 87 -9.28 -13.46 -8.45
N VAL A 88 -8.64 -12.30 -8.24
CA VAL A 88 -8.98 -11.38 -7.15
C VAL A 88 -10.41 -10.88 -7.29
N THR A 89 -10.87 -10.59 -8.51
CA THR A 89 -12.26 -10.17 -8.78
C THR A 89 -13.25 -11.25 -8.34
N MET A 90 -13.02 -12.49 -8.68
CA MET A 90 -13.91 -13.60 -8.27
C MET A 90 -14.03 -13.71 -6.75
N LEU A 91 -12.93 -13.50 -6.03
CA LEU A 91 -12.90 -13.59 -4.57
C LEU A 91 -13.51 -12.37 -3.88
N LEU A 92 -13.24 -11.17 -4.37
CA LEU A 92 -13.55 -9.92 -3.65
C LEU A 92 -14.81 -9.21 -4.14
N LYS A 93 -15.33 -9.52 -5.35
CA LYS A 93 -16.53 -8.92 -5.91
C LYS A 93 -17.74 -8.87 -4.95
N PRO A 94 -18.03 -9.89 -4.11
CA PRO A 94 -19.14 -9.83 -3.17
C PRO A 94 -18.96 -8.83 -2.03
N TYR A 95 -17.73 -8.40 -1.77
CA TYR A 95 -17.34 -7.57 -0.61
C TYR A 95 -17.05 -6.13 -0.98
N LEU A 96 -16.65 -5.86 -2.22
CA LEU A 96 -16.18 -4.55 -2.68
C LEU A 96 -17.19 -3.91 -3.63
N ASN A 97 -17.23 -2.57 -3.61
CA ASN A 97 -18.03 -1.78 -4.53
C ASN A 97 -17.31 -0.47 -4.90
N GLN A 98 -17.81 0.24 -5.92
CA GLN A 98 -17.18 1.47 -6.43
C GLN A 98 -17.21 2.66 -5.46
N SER A 99 -18.00 2.59 -4.38
CA SER A 99 -17.97 3.62 -3.33
C SER A 99 -16.87 3.38 -2.30
N ASP A 100 -16.15 2.27 -2.42
CA ASP A 100 -14.97 2.01 -1.60
C ASP A 100 -13.80 2.94 -1.98
N SER A 101 -12.84 3.05 -1.09
CA SER A 101 -11.62 3.82 -1.27
C SER A 101 -10.43 3.08 -0.66
N TYR A 102 -9.33 3.08 -1.36
CA TYR A 102 -8.09 2.42 -1.00
C TYR A 102 -6.97 3.42 -0.76
N LEU A 103 -6.21 3.26 0.32
CA LEU A 103 -5.00 4.04 0.57
C LEU A 103 -3.77 3.25 0.14
N ALA A 104 -3.17 3.66 -0.98
CA ALA A 104 -1.93 3.12 -1.51
C ALA A 104 -0.73 3.77 -0.79
N TYR A 105 0.02 3.00 -0.02
CA TYR A 105 1.15 3.49 0.77
C TYR A 105 2.32 2.51 0.81
N LEU A 106 2.12 1.28 0.34
CA LEU A 106 3.19 0.30 0.18
C LEU A 106 4.03 0.63 -1.07
N PRO A 107 5.27 0.16 -1.15
CA PRO A 107 6.10 0.40 -2.33
C PRO A 107 5.50 -0.27 -3.58
N LEU A 108 5.24 0.50 -4.63
CA LEU A 108 4.75 0.00 -5.92
C LEU A 108 5.71 -1.00 -6.59
N ALA A 109 6.99 -0.98 -6.22
CA ALA A 109 7.98 -1.96 -6.64
C ALA A 109 7.75 -3.38 -6.07
N HIS A 110 6.81 -3.53 -5.13
CA HIS A 110 6.41 -4.82 -4.58
C HIS A 110 5.14 -5.31 -5.27
N ILE A 111 5.12 -6.58 -5.72
CA ILE A 111 4.01 -7.16 -6.49
C ILE A 111 2.65 -7.02 -5.80
N LEU A 112 2.60 -7.11 -4.47
CA LEU A 112 1.35 -6.96 -3.71
C LEU A 112 0.70 -5.60 -3.99
N GLU A 113 1.44 -4.51 -3.83
CA GLU A 113 0.90 -3.16 -4.06
C GLU A 113 0.55 -2.96 -5.52
N PHE A 114 1.43 -3.37 -6.43
CA PHE A 114 1.21 -3.24 -7.86
C PHE A 114 -0.08 -3.91 -8.32
N VAL A 115 -0.33 -5.16 -7.90
CA VAL A 115 -1.55 -5.89 -8.24
C VAL A 115 -2.78 -5.25 -7.60
N VAL A 116 -2.67 -4.80 -6.35
CA VAL A 116 -3.78 -4.14 -5.65
C VAL A 116 -4.17 -2.84 -6.34
N GLU A 117 -3.20 -1.98 -6.68
CA GLU A 117 -3.50 -0.74 -7.42
C GLU A 117 -4.11 -1.02 -8.80
N CYS A 118 -3.56 -1.97 -9.56
CA CYS A 118 -4.14 -2.39 -10.83
C CYS A 118 -5.59 -2.89 -10.67
N TYR A 119 -5.87 -3.66 -9.62
CA TYR A 119 -7.21 -4.14 -9.32
C TYR A 119 -8.17 -2.98 -8.95
N MET A 120 -7.74 -2.04 -8.11
CA MET A 120 -8.55 -0.88 -7.73
C MET A 120 -8.89 -0.01 -8.95
N MET A 121 -7.93 0.22 -9.85
CA MET A 121 -8.15 0.92 -11.10
C MET A 121 -9.14 0.17 -12.01
N TYR A 122 -8.97 -1.14 -12.17
CA TYR A 122 -9.88 -1.97 -12.96
C TYR A 122 -11.32 -1.94 -12.43
N TYR A 123 -11.49 -1.95 -11.10
CA TYR A 123 -12.80 -1.97 -10.47
C TYR A 123 -13.43 -0.58 -10.30
N GLY A 124 -12.70 0.49 -10.58
CA GLY A 124 -13.16 1.88 -10.43
C GLY A 124 -13.22 2.36 -8.98
N ILE A 125 -12.37 1.81 -8.11
CA ILE A 125 -12.27 2.22 -6.70
C ILE A 125 -11.31 3.40 -6.58
N ALA A 126 -11.69 4.42 -5.81
CA ALA A 126 -10.86 5.59 -5.58
C ALA A 126 -9.57 5.22 -4.81
N ILE A 127 -8.41 5.67 -5.34
CA ILE A 127 -7.11 5.45 -4.74
C ILE A 127 -6.58 6.78 -4.18
N GLY A 128 -6.22 6.79 -2.89
CA GLY A 128 -5.43 7.86 -2.28
C GLY A 128 -3.98 7.41 -2.12
N TYR A 129 -3.04 8.31 -2.31
CA TYR A 129 -1.62 7.99 -2.18
C TYR A 129 -1.04 8.54 -0.88
N GLY A 130 -0.32 7.70 -0.16
CA GLY A 130 0.34 8.03 1.10
C GLY A 130 1.71 7.37 1.22
N ARG A 131 2.28 7.42 2.42
CA ARG A 131 3.56 6.79 2.73
C ARG A 131 3.50 6.11 4.09
N VAL A 132 4.30 5.07 4.31
CA VAL A 132 4.41 4.41 5.63
C VAL A 132 4.77 5.43 6.73
N LYS A 133 5.63 6.42 6.41
CA LYS A 133 6.07 7.45 7.36
C LYS A 133 4.99 8.49 7.70
N THR A 134 3.97 8.66 6.87
CA THR A 134 2.87 9.62 7.08
C THR A 134 1.55 8.95 7.43
N LEU A 135 1.54 7.61 7.50
CA LEU A 135 0.35 6.78 7.64
C LEU A 135 -0.49 7.11 8.88
N THR A 136 0.16 7.35 10.02
CA THR A 136 -0.52 7.61 11.30
C THR A 136 -0.23 9.03 11.81
N SER A 137 -1.18 9.62 12.54
CA SER A 137 -1.02 10.95 13.13
C SER A 137 0.13 11.05 14.15
N ASN A 138 0.62 9.93 14.68
CA ASN A 138 1.78 9.91 15.58
C ASN A 138 3.11 10.11 14.84
N SER A 139 3.14 9.88 13.54
CA SER A 139 4.35 9.96 12.71
C SER A 139 4.48 11.27 11.93
N VAL A 140 3.51 12.15 12.03
CA VAL A 140 3.50 13.47 11.36
C VAL A 140 3.41 14.62 12.38
N ARG A 141 3.76 15.83 11.96
CA ARG A 141 3.69 17.04 12.80
C ARG A 141 2.82 18.08 12.13
N LYS A 142 1.96 18.74 12.92
CA LYS A 142 1.07 19.84 12.47
C LYS A 142 0.06 19.44 11.38
N CYS A 143 -0.20 18.14 11.20
CA CYS A 143 -1.22 17.64 10.28
C CYS A 143 -1.74 16.28 10.77
N GLU A 144 -2.83 15.82 10.16
CA GLU A 144 -3.34 14.46 10.37
C GLU A 144 -2.53 13.45 9.56
N GLY A 145 -2.45 12.22 10.04
CA GLY A 145 -1.89 11.12 9.27
C GLY A 145 -2.83 10.70 8.13
N ASP A 146 -2.25 10.09 7.08
CA ASP A 146 -2.96 9.74 5.85
C ASP A 146 -4.23 8.90 6.09
N LEU A 147 -4.21 7.98 7.06
CA LEU A 147 -5.39 7.18 7.42
C LEU A 147 -6.56 8.03 7.92
N VAL A 148 -6.28 9.06 8.71
CA VAL A 148 -7.32 9.95 9.27
C VAL A 148 -7.78 10.95 8.23
N ALA A 149 -6.85 11.51 7.45
CA ALA A 149 -7.14 12.51 6.43
C ALA A 149 -7.94 11.92 5.25
N PHE A 150 -7.52 10.78 4.71
CA PHE A 150 -8.17 10.14 3.55
C PHE A 150 -9.37 9.27 3.93
N ARG A 151 -9.35 8.65 5.12
CA ARG A 151 -10.44 7.78 5.64
C ARG A 151 -10.78 6.62 4.69
N PRO A 152 -9.83 5.73 4.37
CA PRO A 152 -10.06 4.63 3.44
C PRO A 152 -11.11 3.65 3.98
N THR A 153 -11.78 2.94 3.06
CA THR A 153 -12.65 1.80 3.41
C THR A 153 -11.92 0.46 3.29
N LEU A 154 -10.85 0.44 2.53
CA LEU A 154 -9.99 -0.72 2.29
C LEU A 154 -8.56 -0.40 2.67
N LEU A 155 -7.92 -1.32 3.38
CA LEU A 155 -6.51 -1.19 3.74
C LEU A 155 -5.79 -2.51 3.51
N VAL A 156 -4.72 -2.48 2.72
CA VAL A 156 -3.82 -3.62 2.52
C VAL A 156 -2.52 -3.34 3.25
N GLY A 157 -2.01 -4.32 3.95
CA GLY A 157 -0.78 -4.12 4.72
C GLY A 157 0.05 -5.39 4.85
N VAL A 158 1.29 -5.20 5.22
CA VAL A 158 2.21 -6.27 5.63
C VAL A 158 2.24 -6.38 7.15
N PRO A 159 2.67 -7.51 7.73
CA PRO A 159 2.64 -7.73 9.18
C PRO A 159 3.26 -6.60 10.01
N ALA A 160 4.36 -5.99 9.54
CA ALA A 160 5.01 -4.89 10.23
C ALA A 160 4.11 -3.64 10.38
N VAL A 161 3.26 -3.37 9.39
CA VAL A 161 2.29 -2.25 9.44
C VAL A 161 1.17 -2.56 10.43
N TRP A 162 0.67 -3.79 10.45
CA TRP A 162 -0.35 -4.22 11.41
C TRP A 162 0.16 -4.14 12.84
N GLU A 163 1.42 -4.51 13.08
CA GLU A 163 2.09 -4.33 14.38
C GLU A 163 2.22 -2.85 14.76
N LEU A 164 2.53 -1.97 13.81
CA LEU A 164 2.60 -0.53 14.04
C LEU A 164 1.23 0.01 14.48
N ILE A 165 0.16 -0.36 13.78
CA ILE A 165 -1.22 0.05 14.12
C ILE A 165 -1.61 -0.50 15.50
N ARG A 166 -1.36 -1.79 15.77
CA ARG A 166 -1.61 -2.40 17.08
C ARG A 166 -0.88 -1.65 18.21
N LYS A 167 0.41 -1.40 18.05
CA LYS A 167 1.22 -0.65 19.03
C LYS A 167 0.68 0.76 19.25
N GLY A 168 0.25 1.44 18.19
CA GLY A 168 -0.38 2.76 18.29
C GLY A 168 -1.67 2.74 19.11
N ILE A 169 -2.53 1.75 18.90
CA ILE A 169 -3.76 1.56 19.68
C ILE A 169 -3.43 1.27 21.15
N VAL A 170 -2.57 0.29 21.39
CA VAL A 170 -2.17 -0.12 22.75
C VAL A 170 -1.53 1.05 23.51
N SER A 171 -0.64 1.80 22.89
CA SER A 171 -0.01 2.98 23.50
C SER A 171 -1.04 4.02 23.96
N LYS A 172 -2.04 4.31 23.13
CA LYS A 172 -3.11 5.26 23.51
C LYS A 172 -3.99 4.73 24.64
N VAL A 173 -4.28 3.42 24.64
CA VAL A 173 -5.02 2.78 25.74
C VAL A 173 -4.22 2.85 27.04
N GLN A 174 -2.90 2.59 26.97
CA GLN A 174 -2.03 2.66 28.16
C GLN A 174 -1.88 4.07 28.71
N ALA A 175 -1.91 5.10 27.87
CA ALA A 175 -1.88 6.51 28.27
C ALA A 175 -3.23 7.03 28.79
N ALA A 176 -4.32 6.26 28.66
CA ALA A 176 -5.63 6.66 29.15
C ALA A 176 -5.79 6.42 30.66
N SER A 177 -6.87 6.98 31.26
CA SER A 177 -7.19 6.75 32.67
C SER A 177 -7.43 5.27 32.98
N ALA A 178 -7.20 4.86 34.22
CA ALA A 178 -7.40 3.48 34.66
C ALA A 178 -8.81 2.94 34.34
N THR A 179 -9.83 3.77 34.45
CA THR A 179 -11.22 3.44 34.10
C THR A 179 -11.37 3.13 32.60
N LYS A 180 -10.79 3.97 31.73
CA LYS A 180 -10.85 3.73 30.27
C LYS A 180 -10.09 2.50 29.85
N LYS A 181 -8.94 2.24 30.47
CA LYS A 181 -8.16 1.02 30.26
C LYS A 181 -8.96 -0.22 30.63
N LYS A 182 -9.53 -0.25 31.86
CA LYS A 182 -10.36 -1.37 32.31
C LYS A 182 -11.57 -1.60 31.41
N LEU A 183 -12.21 -0.50 30.94
CA LEU A 183 -13.33 -0.57 30.01
C LEU A 183 -12.91 -1.18 28.66
N PHE A 184 -11.73 -0.80 28.15
CA PHE A 184 -11.18 -1.38 26.92
C PHE A 184 -10.93 -2.88 27.07
N ASP A 185 -10.26 -3.30 28.16
CA ASP A 185 -9.95 -4.72 28.43
C ASP A 185 -11.23 -5.56 28.56
N MET A 186 -12.25 -5.05 29.29
CA MET A 186 -13.56 -5.69 29.36
C MET A 186 -14.25 -5.78 28.00
N SER A 187 -14.13 -4.74 27.18
CA SER A 187 -14.72 -4.73 25.83
C SER A 187 -14.06 -5.73 24.89
N MET A 188 -12.73 -5.85 24.97
CA MET A 188 -11.97 -6.87 24.23
C MET A 188 -12.39 -8.28 24.66
N TRP A 189 -12.46 -8.53 25.94
CA TRP A 189 -12.90 -9.82 26.48
C TRP A 189 -14.33 -10.17 26.07
N ALA A 190 -15.26 -9.23 26.24
CA ALA A 190 -16.68 -9.45 25.92
C ALA A 190 -16.91 -9.72 24.42
N LYS A 191 -16.19 -9.00 23.54
CA LYS A 191 -16.28 -9.23 22.10
C LYS A 191 -15.65 -10.57 21.69
N SER A 192 -14.52 -10.95 22.28
CA SER A 192 -13.87 -12.25 22.05
C SER A 192 -14.73 -13.43 22.50
N ASN A 193 -15.55 -13.25 23.53
CA ASN A 193 -16.46 -14.27 24.07
C ASN A 193 -17.91 -14.16 23.56
N ASN A 194 -18.15 -13.29 22.56
CA ASN A 194 -19.47 -13.11 21.91
C ASN A 194 -20.63 -12.78 22.88
N ILE A 195 -20.39 -11.94 23.90
CA ILE A 195 -21.44 -11.51 24.85
C ILE A 195 -22.31 -10.42 24.19
N PRO A 196 -23.58 -10.70 23.81
CA PRO A 196 -24.33 -9.85 22.85
C PRO A 196 -24.57 -8.44 23.36
N LEU A 197 -25.04 -8.28 24.60
CA LEU A 197 -25.43 -6.99 25.16
C LEU A 197 -24.21 -6.04 25.32
N PHE A 198 -23.10 -6.59 25.78
CA PHE A 198 -21.88 -5.82 26.00
C PHE A 198 -21.13 -5.54 24.68
N LYS A 199 -21.29 -6.40 23.68
CA LYS A 199 -20.71 -6.22 22.34
C LYS A 199 -21.22 -4.95 21.68
N GLN A 200 -22.52 -4.66 21.73
CA GLN A 200 -23.09 -3.46 21.12
C GLN A 200 -22.60 -2.17 21.79
N PHE A 201 -22.48 -2.17 23.11
CA PHE A 201 -21.90 -1.06 23.87
C PHE A 201 -20.42 -0.87 23.51
N ALA A 202 -19.64 -1.94 23.53
CA ALA A 202 -18.22 -1.90 23.17
C ALA A 202 -17.99 -1.36 21.75
N GLU A 203 -18.81 -1.77 20.79
CA GLU A 203 -18.75 -1.29 19.39
C GLU A 203 -19.03 0.21 19.28
N SER A 204 -20.05 0.71 19.96
CA SER A 204 -20.51 2.10 19.83
C SER A 204 -19.64 3.10 20.58
N VAL A 205 -19.04 2.71 21.70
CA VAL A 205 -18.28 3.62 22.59
C VAL A 205 -16.78 3.39 22.50
N VAL A 206 -16.34 2.15 22.75
CA VAL A 206 -14.91 1.86 22.88
C VAL A 206 -14.25 1.70 21.51
N PHE A 207 -14.75 0.80 20.68
CA PHE A 207 -14.12 0.51 19.39
C PHE A 207 -14.35 1.59 18.34
N LYS A 208 -15.39 2.41 18.47
CA LYS A 208 -15.56 3.61 17.65
C LYS A 208 -14.38 4.56 17.80
N SER A 209 -13.91 4.78 19.04
CA SER A 209 -12.75 5.65 19.31
C SER A 209 -11.43 5.04 18.80
N VAL A 210 -11.31 3.71 18.82
CA VAL A 210 -10.17 2.98 18.25
C VAL A 210 -10.16 3.12 16.73
N ARG A 211 -11.29 2.84 16.08
CA ARG A 211 -11.42 2.97 14.63
C ARG A 211 -11.21 4.39 14.11
N ALA A 212 -11.57 5.40 14.90
CA ALA A 212 -11.33 6.79 14.53
C ALA A 212 -9.84 7.09 14.27
N GLN A 213 -8.91 6.34 14.87
CA GLN A 213 -7.46 6.50 14.64
C GLN A 213 -7.01 6.07 13.23
N THR A 214 -7.84 5.31 12.55
CA THR A 214 -7.65 4.88 11.14
C THR A 214 -8.70 5.50 10.22
N GLY A 215 -9.28 6.63 10.61
CA GLY A 215 -10.30 7.33 9.83
C GLY A 215 -11.73 6.80 10.01
N GLY A 216 -11.93 5.71 10.74
CA GLY A 216 -13.25 5.19 11.16
C GLY A 216 -14.10 4.53 10.07
N ARG A 217 -13.59 4.38 8.84
CA ARG A 217 -14.36 3.87 7.70
C ARG A 217 -13.87 2.53 7.16
N ILE A 218 -12.79 1.95 7.71
CA ILE A 218 -12.24 0.68 7.21
C ILE A 218 -13.29 -0.42 7.37
N ARG A 219 -13.70 -1.01 6.26
CA ARG A 219 -14.63 -2.14 6.17
C ARG A 219 -13.89 -3.46 6.13
N TYR A 220 -12.86 -3.52 5.29
CA TYR A 220 -12.03 -4.71 5.12
C TYR A 220 -10.55 -4.35 5.12
N ALA A 221 -9.77 -5.26 5.66
CA ALA A 221 -8.33 -5.18 5.66
C ALA A 221 -7.73 -6.50 5.14
N LEU A 222 -6.65 -6.40 4.39
CA LEU A 222 -5.90 -7.56 3.86
C LEU A 222 -4.48 -7.53 4.39
N SER A 223 -4.03 -8.64 4.95
CA SER A 223 -2.63 -8.86 5.30
C SER A 223 -1.98 -9.78 4.28
N GLY A 224 -0.89 -9.34 3.67
CA GLY A 224 -0.15 -10.11 2.67
C GLY A 224 1.37 -10.01 2.83
N GLY A 225 2.10 -10.73 2.00
CA GLY A 225 3.56 -10.70 1.95
C GLY A 225 4.28 -11.56 3.00
N ALA A 226 3.67 -11.83 4.16
CA ALA A 226 4.16 -12.73 5.20
C ALA A 226 3.03 -13.07 6.20
N PRO A 227 3.17 -14.14 7.01
CA PRO A 227 2.20 -14.45 8.05
C PRO A 227 2.14 -13.36 9.13
N ILE A 228 0.92 -12.93 9.49
CA ILE A 228 0.71 -12.04 10.63
C ILE A 228 0.73 -12.84 11.95
N ALA A 229 1.30 -12.28 13.01
CA ALA A 229 1.29 -12.92 14.32
C ALA A 229 -0.14 -13.12 14.84
N ARG A 230 -0.44 -14.30 15.37
CA ARG A 230 -1.78 -14.68 15.83
C ARG A 230 -2.38 -13.66 16.79
N GLU A 231 -1.60 -13.19 17.76
CA GLU A 231 -2.05 -12.17 18.72
C GLU A 231 -2.47 -10.87 18.04
N THR A 232 -1.67 -10.40 17.08
CA THR A 232 -1.95 -9.16 16.34
C THR A 232 -3.19 -9.31 15.48
N HIS A 233 -3.33 -10.44 14.80
CA HIS A 233 -4.51 -10.75 14.01
C HIS A 233 -5.77 -10.77 14.88
N GLN A 234 -5.76 -11.50 16.00
CA GLN A 234 -6.89 -11.58 16.94
C GLN A 234 -7.23 -10.21 17.54
N PHE A 235 -6.21 -9.46 17.97
CA PHE A 235 -6.40 -8.12 18.53
C PHE A 235 -7.08 -7.19 17.53
N LEU A 236 -6.56 -7.11 16.32
CA LEU A 236 -7.07 -6.20 15.30
C LEU A 236 -8.45 -6.61 14.77
N ASN A 237 -8.72 -7.91 14.62
CA ASN A 237 -10.06 -8.40 14.29
C ASN A 237 -11.09 -8.03 15.37
N THR A 238 -10.67 -7.97 16.62
CA THR A 238 -11.55 -7.58 17.72
C THR A 238 -11.71 -6.06 17.79
N ALA A 239 -10.60 -5.30 17.77
CA ALA A 239 -10.63 -3.88 18.05
C ALA A 239 -10.89 -2.99 16.82
N LEU A 240 -10.49 -3.42 15.62
CA LEU A 240 -10.50 -2.59 14.42
C LEU A 240 -11.50 -3.09 13.38
N THR A 241 -11.13 -4.08 12.60
CA THR A 241 -11.94 -4.66 11.52
C THR A 241 -11.46 -6.06 11.18
N THR A 242 -12.24 -6.81 10.41
CA THR A 242 -11.83 -8.12 9.91
C THR A 242 -10.61 -8.00 9.00
N ILE A 243 -9.54 -8.68 9.37
CA ILE A 243 -8.32 -8.79 8.56
C ILE A 243 -8.32 -10.14 7.87
N ILE A 244 -8.39 -10.12 6.55
CA ILE A 244 -8.25 -11.30 5.70
C ILE A 244 -6.75 -11.52 5.49
N GLN A 245 -6.27 -12.72 5.75
CA GLN A 245 -4.89 -13.07 5.48
C GLN A 245 -4.79 -13.75 4.12
N GLY A 246 -4.06 -13.11 3.20
CA GLY A 246 -3.67 -13.68 1.92
C GLY A 246 -2.23 -14.21 2.00
N SER A 247 -2.02 -15.48 1.73
CA SER A 247 -0.69 -16.04 1.53
C SER A 247 -0.38 -15.99 0.04
N VAL A 248 0.61 -15.19 -0.34
CA VAL A 248 1.22 -15.29 -1.67
C VAL A 248 2.50 -16.09 -1.48
N SER A 249 2.46 -17.38 -1.77
CA SER A 249 3.67 -18.19 -1.91
C SER A 249 4.18 -18.04 -3.33
N TYR A 250 5.44 -17.67 -3.46
CA TYR A 250 6.18 -17.65 -4.72
C TYR A 250 6.75 -19.04 -5.02
#